data_3c90f7cf335a81b90022b1dd8cdaf0ad
#
_entry.id   3c90f7cf335a81b90022b1dd8cdaf0ad
#
_cell.length_a   1.000
_cell.length_b   1.000
_cell.length_c   1.000
_cell.angle_alpha   90.00
_cell.angle_beta   90.00
_cell.angle_gamma   90.00
#
_symmetry.space_group_name_H-M   'P 1'
#
loop_
_entity.id
_entity.type
_entity.pdbx_description
1 polymer ?
#
loop_
_entity_poly.entity_id
_entity_poly.type
_entity_poly.pdbx_seq_one_letter_code
_entity_poly.pdbx_strand_id
1 'polypeptide(L)'
;MKNARLPLVVLLLVAAPALAQAPPGLSPAERQEGAQAHPQIVQQFGGAMSGPVADYVRAVGQKIAVQSGGGARPQDYTVTLLNSNVNNAFAIPGGYVYITRQLLALMNDEAELAFVMGHEVAHVAARHGQKRQTRAALGSILAGLAGAVTGSQIVGQGAGVVAQLTTLGFSREQERQADSLGVRYLTSAAYDPLASGDILAALGAQTALEARLKGQSGAEPSRWLSTHPANGERVARIRAEAQTFVARAGARAHNRDAFLKAIDGLPYDDEPAQGVVQGRSFRHATLQLALDAPQGFTISNGAEAVTGSGPNGTSFELRPADGRAGLAAIAAARWQQLGLQARPMQATSINGQEALVGSARAQTNGGAVDATLTVYRWTAQLAFTLISVAPQGQAAMVAPVAASVRRLSPQDAGAIRTRRIQVVKVAAGDSLASLAARMAYDDSKMERFLTLNQLPPGAALKPGEPVKLVVWR
;
A
#
# COMPACT_ATOMS: atom_id res chain seq x y z
N MET A 1 -53.17 3.28 -70.28
CA MET A 1 -52.79 3.44 -68.82
C MET A 1 -51.38 2.94 -68.69
N LYS A 2 -50.40 3.85 -68.59
CA LYS A 2 -48.97 3.52 -68.57
C LYS A 2 -48.51 3.42 -67.09
N ASN A 3 -48.09 2.23 -66.65
CA ASN A 3 -47.53 1.99 -65.33
C ASN A 3 -46.05 2.45 -65.26
N ALA A 4 -45.79 3.57 -64.56
CA ALA A 4 -44.45 4.01 -64.27
C ALA A 4 -43.92 3.25 -63.02
N ARG A 5 -42.84 2.47 -63.18
CA ARG A 5 -42.09 1.84 -62.08
C ARG A 5 -41.00 2.82 -61.64
N LEU A 6 -41.07 3.30 -60.37
CA LEU A 6 -39.98 4.01 -59.71
C LEU A 6 -38.90 3.02 -59.34
N PRO A 7 -37.60 3.31 -59.52
CA PRO A 7 -36.54 2.49 -59.01
C PRO A 7 -36.31 2.77 -57.50
N LEU A 8 -36.29 1.73 -56.73
CA LEU A 8 -35.90 1.75 -55.24
C LEU A 8 -34.39 1.92 -55.20
N VAL A 9 -33.92 3.09 -54.78
CA VAL A 9 -32.51 3.34 -54.48
C VAL A 9 -32.25 2.87 -53.03
N VAL A 10 -31.58 1.72 -52.88
CA VAL A 10 -31.08 1.23 -51.57
C VAL A 10 -29.80 1.97 -51.27
N LEU A 11 -29.87 2.91 -50.31
CA LEU A 11 -28.70 3.60 -49.75
C LEU A 11 -28.00 2.65 -48.75
N LEU A 12 -26.91 2.01 -49.19
CA LEU A 12 -26.02 1.27 -48.32
C LEU A 12 -25.24 2.28 -47.45
N LEU A 13 -25.67 2.46 -46.17
CA LEU A 13 -24.90 3.11 -45.16
C LEU A 13 -23.71 2.20 -44.78
N VAL A 14 -22.55 2.47 -45.37
CA VAL A 14 -21.27 1.91 -44.89
C VAL A 14 -20.97 2.59 -43.58
N ALA A 15 -21.17 1.88 -42.46
CA ALA A 15 -20.71 2.31 -41.16
C ALA A 15 -19.17 2.32 -41.18
N ALA A 16 -18.57 3.51 -41.26
CA ALA A 16 -17.14 3.68 -41.06
C ALA A 16 -16.79 3.18 -39.64
N PRO A 17 -15.70 2.39 -39.47
CA PRO A 17 -15.26 2.02 -38.13
C PRO A 17 -14.97 3.30 -37.36
N ALA A 18 -15.62 3.46 -36.19
CA ALA A 18 -15.33 4.56 -35.29
C ALA A 18 -13.84 4.44 -34.92
N LEU A 19 -13.02 5.32 -35.47
CA LEU A 19 -11.64 5.51 -35.06
C LEU A 19 -11.72 5.84 -33.57
N ALA A 20 -11.22 4.92 -32.71
CA ALA A 20 -11.08 5.15 -31.29
C ALA A 20 -10.29 6.44 -31.11
N GLN A 21 -10.97 7.49 -30.66
CA GLN A 21 -10.30 8.77 -30.39
C GLN A 21 -9.17 8.51 -29.43
N ALA A 22 -7.96 9.00 -29.75
CA ALA A 22 -6.84 8.97 -28.83
C ALA A 22 -7.29 9.58 -27.49
N PRO A 23 -6.91 8.98 -26.35
CA PRO A 23 -7.29 9.53 -25.06
C PRO A 23 -6.84 10.99 -24.97
N PRO A 24 -7.67 11.91 -24.46
CA PRO A 24 -7.29 13.29 -24.33
C PRO A 24 -6.06 13.40 -23.44
N GLY A 25 -5.06 14.17 -23.86
CA GLY A 25 -3.81 14.37 -23.14
C GLY A 25 -4.01 14.92 -21.71
N LEU A 26 -2.96 14.90 -20.91
CA LEU A 26 -2.95 15.46 -19.56
C LEU A 26 -3.25 16.96 -19.60
N SER A 27 -4.39 17.38 -19.06
CA SER A 27 -4.80 18.78 -19.08
C SER A 27 -3.99 19.62 -18.08
N PRO A 28 -3.82 20.94 -18.29
CA PRO A 28 -3.15 21.82 -17.31
C PRO A 28 -3.82 21.80 -15.94
N ALA A 29 -5.15 21.72 -15.88
CA ALA A 29 -5.90 21.64 -14.62
C ALA A 29 -5.60 20.35 -13.85
N GLU A 30 -5.57 19.20 -14.53
CA GLU A 30 -5.19 17.91 -13.91
C GLU A 30 -3.74 17.92 -13.41
N ARG A 31 -2.81 18.54 -14.16
CA ARG A 31 -1.42 18.69 -13.72
C ARG A 31 -1.30 19.53 -12.46
N GLN A 32 -2.05 20.62 -12.36
CA GLN A 32 -2.07 21.47 -11.16
C GLN A 32 -2.65 20.74 -9.96
N GLU A 33 -3.75 20.00 -10.13
CA GLU A 33 -4.38 19.19 -9.10
C GLU A 33 -3.44 18.11 -8.58
N GLY A 34 -2.80 17.36 -9.49
CA GLY A 34 -1.80 16.35 -9.14
C GLY A 34 -0.61 16.95 -8.39
N ALA A 35 -0.11 18.11 -8.83
CA ALA A 35 1.01 18.80 -8.17
C ALA A 35 0.68 19.24 -6.74
N GLN A 36 -0.58 19.65 -6.47
CA GLN A 36 -1.04 20.01 -5.13
C GLN A 36 -1.20 18.79 -4.20
N ALA A 37 -1.66 17.66 -4.74
CA ALA A 37 -1.87 16.44 -3.98
C ALA A 37 -0.55 15.66 -3.71
N HIS A 38 0.42 15.75 -4.62
CA HIS A 38 1.65 14.95 -4.59
C HIS A 38 2.43 15.03 -3.26
N PRO A 39 2.73 16.21 -2.67
CA PRO A 39 3.48 16.28 -1.41
C PRO A 39 2.80 15.55 -0.25
N GLN A 40 1.48 15.67 -0.14
CA GLN A 40 0.69 15.02 0.90
C GLN A 40 0.69 13.50 0.72
N ILE A 41 0.53 13.02 -0.51
CA ILE A 41 0.60 11.59 -0.83
C ILE A 41 1.97 11.02 -0.45
N VAL A 42 3.05 11.69 -0.85
CA VAL A 42 4.41 11.27 -0.51
C VAL A 42 4.60 11.18 1.00
N GLN A 43 4.17 12.20 1.74
CA GLN A 43 4.25 12.21 3.20
C GLN A 43 3.46 11.05 3.84
N GLN A 44 2.23 10.81 3.40
CA GLN A 44 1.35 9.77 3.96
C GLN A 44 1.83 8.35 3.69
N PHE A 45 2.60 8.13 2.62
CA PHE A 45 3.22 6.84 2.32
C PHE A 45 4.66 6.69 2.82
N GLY A 46 5.07 7.51 3.80
CA GLY A 46 6.37 7.37 4.45
C GLY A 46 7.54 7.98 3.67
N GLY A 47 7.24 8.85 2.71
CA GLY A 47 8.24 9.55 1.88
C GLY A 47 8.48 8.90 0.52
N ALA A 48 9.15 9.62 -0.36
CA ALA A 48 9.67 9.10 -1.62
C ALA A 48 11.04 8.47 -1.40
N MET A 49 11.27 7.30 -1.97
CA MET A 49 12.60 6.71 -2.04
C MET A 49 13.45 7.44 -3.08
N SER A 50 14.76 7.38 -2.90
CA SER A 50 15.78 7.95 -3.80
C SER A 50 16.84 6.92 -4.16
N GLY A 51 17.75 7.29 -5.05
CA GLY A 51 18.87 6.45 -5.48
C GLY A 51 18.51 5.45 -6.59
N PRO A 52 19.41 4.48 -6.88
CA PRO A 52 19.35 3.67 -8.10
C PRO A 52 18.02 2.92 -8.30
N VAL A 53 17.41 2.36 -7.24
CA VAL A 53 16.14 1.65 -7.36
C VAL A 53 14.98 2.58 -7.72
N ALA A 54 14.94 3.79 -7.16
CA ALA A 54 13.91 4.78 -7.50
C ALA A 54 14.08 5.29 -8.94
N ASP A 55 15.31 5.49 -9.38
CA ASP A 55 15.64 5.87 -10.76
C ASP A 55 15.23 4.79 -11.76
N TYR A 56 15.47 3.51 -11.41
CA TYR A 56 15.05 2.37 -12.19
C TYR A 56 13.53 2.31 -12.34
N VAL A 57 12.79 2.40 -11.23
CA VAL A 57 11.31 2.41 -11.21
C VAL A 57 10.76 3.58 -12.03
N ARG A 58 11.37 4.77 -11.90
CA ARG A 58 10.99 5.95 -12.69
C ARG A 58 11.17 5.71 -14.18
N ALA A 59 12.29 5.15 -14.59
CA ALA A 59 12.59 4.89 -16.00
C ALA A 59 11.58 3.89 -16.61
N VAL A 60 11.29 2.78 -15.91
CA VAL A 60 10.31 1.77 -16.35
C VAL A 60 8.90 2.38 -16.41
N GLY A 61 8.48 3.07 -15.33
CA GLY A 61 7.14 3.68 -15.27
C GLY A 61 6.93 4.75 -16.35
N GLN A 62 7.94 5.58 -16.63
CA GLN A 62 7.87 6.57 -17.70
C GLN A 62 7.84 5.92 -19.10
N LYS A 63 8.64 4.88 -19.32
CA LYS A 63 8.65 4.11 -20.58
C LYS A 63 7.27 3.52 -20.89
N ILE A 64 6.58 3.01 -19.87
CA ILE A 64 5.25 2.43 -20.05
C ILE A 64 4.16 3.51 -20.13
N ALA A 65 4.27 4.60 -19.38
CA ALA A 65 3.25 5.63 -19.29
C ALA A 65 3.04 6.38 -20.63
N VAL A 66 4.10 6.62 -21.40
CA VAL A 66 4.00 7.27 -22.72
C VAL A 66 3.19 6.43 -23.72
N GLN A 67 3.06 5.11 -23.51
CA GLN A 67 2.25 4.24 -24.37
C GLN A 67 0.75 4.54 -24.26
N SER A 68 0.33 5.25 -23.20
CA SER A 68 -1.07 5.67 -23.03
C SER A 68 -1.50 6.78 -23.98
N GLY A 69 -0.55 7.53 -24.57
CA GLY A 69 -0.83 8.69 -25.40
C GLY A 69 -1.31 9.94 -24.63
N GLY A 70 -1.39 9.87 -23.29
CA GLY A 70 -1.80 10.99 -22.45
C GLY A 70 -0.74 12.10 -22.32
N GLY A 71 0.54 11.75 -22.44
CA GLY A 71 1.70 12.64 -22.52
C GLY A 71 2.63 12.16 -23.62
N ALA A 72 3.25 13.09 -24.36
CA ALA A 72 4.10 12.74 -25.50
C ALA A 72 5.52 12.35 -25.08
N ARG A 73 5.96 12.76 -23.89
CA ARG A 73 7.33 12.58 -23.39
C ARG A 73 7.37 11.88 -22.05
N PRO A 74 8.43 11.11 -21.74
CA PRO A 74 8.59 10.49 -20.41
C PRO A 74 8.47 11.48 -19.25
N GLN A 75 8.99 12.70 -19.42
CA GLN A 75 8.97 13.76 -18.41
C GLN A 75 7.57 14.34 -18.14
N ASP A 76 6.59 14.03 -18.98
CA ASP A 76 5.20 14.40 -18.73
C ASP A 76 4.57 13.59 -17.59
N TYR A 77 5.27 12.54 -17.11
CA TYR A 77 4.84 11.66 -16.02
C TYR A 77 5.79 11.72 -14.82
N THR A 78 5.22 11.94 -13.65
CA THR A 78 5.92 11.89 -12.36
C THR A 78 5.73 10.51 -11.74
N VAL A 79 6.76 9.67 -11.82
CA VAL A 79 6.74 8.31 -11.28
C VAL A 79 7.51 8.30 -9.96
N THR A 80 6.87 7.82 -8.89
CA THR A 80 7.43 7.84 -7.53
C THR A 80 7.40 6.47 -6.89
N LEU A 81 8.56 5.98 -6.46
CA LEU A 81 8.68 4.84 -5.55
C LEU A 81 8.49 5.35 -4.12
N LEU A 82 7.41 4.90 -3.48
CA LEU A 82 7.04 5.29 -2.11
C LEU A 82 7.69 4.35 -1.08
N ASN A 83 8.20 4.94 0.01
CA ASN A 83 8.81 4.19 1.12
C ASN A 83 7.76 3.62 2.07
N SER A 84 6.90 2.74 1.57
CA SER A 84 5.81 2.14 2.32
C SER A 84 5.90 0.61 2.33
N ASN A 85 5.58 0.02 3.49
CA ASN A 85 5.47 -1.42 3.71
C ASN A 85 4.09 -2.00 3.30
N VAL A 86 3.23 -1.20 2.71
CA VAL A 86 1.91 -1.63 2.22
C VAL A 86 2.00 -2.01 0.75
N ASN A 87 1.45 -3.16 0.34
CA ASN A 87 1.36 -3.56 -1.07
C ASN A 87 0.37 -2.67 -1.81
N ASN A 88 0.85 -1.64 -2.53
CA ASN A 88 0.00 -0.71 -3.28
C ASN A 88 0.70 -0.10 -4.50
N ALA A 89 -0.10 0.22 -5.52
CA ALA A 89 0.23 1.11 -6.63
C ALA A 89 -1.03 1.90 -6.97
N PHE A 90 -0.89 3.08 -7.49
CA PHE A 90 -2.01 3.91 -7.95
C PHE A 90 -1.52 5.07 -8.80
N ALA A 91 -2.42 5.65 -9.58
CA ALA A 91 -2.15 6.90 -10.27
C ALA A 91 -3.25 7.94 -10.00
N ILE A 92 -2.86 9.21 -10.03
CA ILE A 92 -3.78 10.34 -9.91
C ILE A 92 -3.74 11.19 -11.18
N PRO A 93 -4.76 12.03 -11.43
CA PRO A 93 -4.76 12.94 -12.56
C PRO A 93 -3.48 13.78 -12.65
N GLY A 94 -3.11 14.18 -13.86
CA GLY A 94 -1.93 15.02 -14.10
C GLY A 94 -0.62 14.24 -14.39
N GLY A 95 -0.68 12.90 -14.49
CA GLY A 95 0.46 12.06 -14.86
C GLY A 95 1.31 11.61 -13.66
N TYR A 96 0.76 11.62 -12.46
CA TYR A 96 1.43 11.14 -11.25
C TYR A 96 1.12 9.66 -11.03
N VAL A 97 2.16 8.83 -10.98
CA VAL A 97 2.09 7.37 -10.82
C VAL A 97 2.95 6.94 -9.65
N TYR A 98 2.40 6.10 -8.81
CA TYR A 98 3.04 5.67 -7.56
C TYR A 98 3.07 4.16 -7.47
N ILE A 99 4.15 3.65 -6.89
CA ILE A 99 4.27 2.26 -6.43
C ILE A 99 5.00 2.24 -5.10
N THR A 100 4.58 1.37 -4.20
CA THR A 100 5.27 1.18 -2.93
C THR A 100 6.41 0.17 -3.05
N ARG A 101 7.45 0.32 -2.20
CA ARG A 101 8.56 -0.64 -2.16
C ARG A 101 8.13 -2.06 -1.81
N GLN A 102 7.06 -2.21 -1.00
CA GLN A 102 6.55 -3.52 -0.64
C GLN A 102 5.94 -4.25 -1.84
N LEU A 103 5.16 -3.55 -2.66
CA LEU A 103 4.61 -4.13 -3.88
C LEU A 103 5.72 -4.44 -4.89
N LEU A 104 6.70 -3.54 -5.04
CA LEU A 104 7.87 -3.75 -5.91
C LEU A 104 8.64 -5.02 -5.52
N ALA A 105 8.80 -5.30 -4.22
CA ALA A 105 9.50 -6.48 -3.73
C ALA A 105 8.83 -7.81 -4.11
N LEU A 106 7.51 -7.84 -4.35
CA LEU A 106 6.76 -9.04 -4.78
C LEU A 106 7.01 -9.39 -6.24
N MET A 107 7.37 -8.41 -7.07
CA MET A 107 7.62 -8.60 -8.49
C MET A 107 8.91 -9.39 -8.73
N ASN A 108 8.97 -10.13 -9.82
CA ASN A 108 10.11 -10.98 -10.17
C ASN A 108 10.84 -10.53 -11.44
N ASP A 109 10.27 -9.59 -12.21
CA ASP A 109 10.91 -9.01 -13.38
C ASP A 109 10.37 -7.60 -13.71
N GLU A 110 11.02 -6.95 -14.68
CA GLU A 110 10.67 -5.59 -15.12
C GLU A 110 9.32 -5.55 -15.86
N ALA A 111 8.93 -6.64 -16.55
CA ALA A 111 7.66 -6.69 -17.26
C ALA A 111 6.46 -6.70 -16.29
N GLU A 112 6.59 -7.35 -15.13
CA GLU A 112 5.60 -7.29 -14.05
C GLU A 112 5.44 -5.87 -13.49
N LEU A 113 6.55 -5.17 -13.24
CA LEU A 113 6.55 -3.76 -12.84
C LEU A 113 5.88 -2.90 -13.90
N ALA A 114 6.26 -3.08 -15.17
CA ALA A 114 5.71 -2.34 -16.29
C ALA A 114 4.20 -2.57 -16.43
N PHE A 115 3.70 -3.81 -16.22
CA PHE A 115 2.27 -4.09 -16.25
C PHE A 115 1.51 -3.33 -15.16
N VAL A 116 1.94 -3.42 -13.90
CA VAL A 116 1.26 -2.73 -12.80
C VAL A 116 1.22 -1.22 -13.05
N MET A 117 2.36 -0.61 -13.45
CA MET A 117 2.40 0.81 -13.79
C MET A 117 1.49 1.14 -14.99
N GLY A 118 1.47 0.29 -16.01
CA GLY A 118 0.60 0.44 -17.20
C GLY A 118 -0.88 0.35 -16.87
N HIS A 119 -1.26 -0.54 -15.96
CA HIS A 119 -2.63 -0.68 -15.45
C HIS A 119 -3.08 0.60 -14.71
N GLU A 120 -2.23 1.17 -13.84
CA GLU A 120 -2.53 2.42 -13.14
C GLU A 120 -2.65 3.61 -14.11
N VAL A 121 -1.73 3.70 -15.06
CA VAL A 121 -1.80 4.72 -16.12
C VAL A 121 -3.07 4.57 -16.97
N ALA A 122 -3.51 3.34 -17.22
CA ALA A 122 -4.74 3.07 -17.97
C ALA A 122 -5.98 3.60 -17.25
N HIS A 123 -6.04 3.53 -15.91
CA HIS A 123 -7.13 4.13 -15.14
C HIS A 123 -7.21 5.64 -15.34
N VAL A 124 -6.08 6.33 -15.38
CA VAL A 124 -6.02 7.78 -15.65
C VAL A 124 -6.38 8.07 -17.12
N ALA A 125 -5.80 7.36 -18.07
CA ALA A 125 -6.04 7.56 -19.50
C ALA A 125 -7.51 7.31 -19.90
N ALA A 126 -8.15 6.29 -19.30
CA ALA A 126 -9.57 5.99 -19.48
C ALA A 126 -10.50 6.87 -18.62
N ARG A 127 -9.93 7.79 -17.81
CA ARG A 127 -10.64 8.70 -16.90
C ARG A 127 -11.61 8.00 -15.95
N HIS A 128 -11.20 6.82 -15.42
CA HIS A 128 -12.04 6.03 -14.54
C HIS A 128 -12.35 6.76 -13.24
N GLY A 129 -11.43 7.57 -12.70
CA GLY A 129 -11.64 8.42 -11.54
C GLY A 129 -12.70 9.50 -11.74
N GLN A 130 -12.71 10.18 -12.90
CA GLN A 130 -13.67 11.25 -13.20
C GLN A 130 -15.11 10.73 -13.35
N LYS A 131 -15.29 9.53 -13.88
CA LYS A 131 -16.60 8.88 -13.97
C LYS A 131 -17.21 8.57 -12.60
N ARG A 132 -16.42 8.66 -11.54
CA ARG A 132 -16.81 8.39 -10.14
C ARG A 132 -17.08 9.64 -9.33
N GLN A 133 -16.54 10.78 -9.72
CA GLN A 133 -16.51 11.95 -8.85
C GLN A 133 -17.07 13.18 -9.52
N THR A 134 -18.17 13.68 -8.99
CA THR A 134 -18.47 15.11 -9.04
C THR A 134 -17.48 15.84 -8.10
N ARG A 135 -17.08 17.08 -8.46
CA ARG A 135 -16.09 17.93 -7.76
C ARG A 135 -16.20 18.01 -6.22
N ALA A 136 -17.34 17.65 -5.65
CA ALA A 136 -17.57 17.59 -4.19
C ALA A 136 -16.80 16.46 -3.47
N ALA A 137 -16.38 15.44 -4.18
CA ALA A 137 -15.72 14.28 -3.59
C ALA A 137 -14.23 14.49 -3.30
N LEU A 138 -13.52 15.33 -4.03
CA LEU A 138 -12.09 15.59 -3.77
C LEU A 138 -11.86 16.30 -2.42
N GLY A 139 -12.72 17.23 -2.04
CA GLY A 139 -12.66 17.88 -0.72
C GLY A 139 -12.99 16.94 0.45
N SER A 140 -13.90 15.99 0.25
CA SER A 140 -14.24 14.96 1.26
C SER A 140 -13.23 13.80 1.29
N ILE A 141 -12.50 13.58 0.20
CA ILE A 141 -11.39 12.62 0.09
C ILE A 141 -10.26 12.98 1.05
N LEU A 142 -10.00 14.26 1.26
CA LEU A 142 -9.02 14.76 2.22
C LEU A 142 -9.43 14.55 3.70
N ALA A 143 -10.71 14.37 4.01
CA ALA A 143 -11.22 14.32 5.38
C ALA A 143 -11.62 12.93 5.91
N GLY A 144 -11.78 11.92 5.06
CA GLY A 144 -12.52 10.68 5.37
C GLY A 144 -11.72 9.46 5.84
N LEU A 145 -10.41 9.53 6.01
CA LEU A 145 -9.55 8.36 5.90
C LEU A 145 -8.90 7.77 7.13
N ALA A 146 -9.15 8.32 8.30
CA ALA A 146 -8.68 7.73 9.55
C ALA A 146 -9.57 6.62 10.09
N GLY A 147 -10.84 6.59 9.71
CA GLY A 147 -11.84 5.66 10.26
C GLY A 147 -11.71 4.21 9.82
N ALA A 148 -11.11 3.97 8.67
CA ALA A 148 -11.13 2.65 8.04
C ALA A 148 -10.09 1.65 8.59
N VAL A 149 -9.05 2.14 9.30
CA VAL A 149 -7.94 1.27 9.76
C VAL A 149 -8.20 0.62 11.10
N THR A 150 -9.12 1.13 11.91
CA THR A 150 -9.24 0.69 13.31
C THR A 150 -10.56 0.04 13.69
N GLY A 151 -11.55 0.00 12.80
CA GLY A 151 -12.88 -0.56 13.14
C GLY A 151 -13.60 0.19 14.27
N SER A 152 -13.02 1.28 14.80
CA SER A 152 -13.55 2.12 15.86
C SER A 152 -13.77 3.53 15.36
N GLN A 153 -15.02 3.97 15.33
CA GLN A 153 -15.36 5.36 14.94
C GLN A 153 -14.75 6.43 15.86
N ILE A 154 -14.32 6.07 17.05
CA ILE A 154 -13.69 6.99 18.01
C ILE A 154 -12.26 7.33 17.60
N VAL A 155 -11.54 6.43 16.96
CA VAL A 155 -10.15 6.62 16.54
C VAL A 155 -10.06 7.23 15.12
N GLY A 156 -11.18 7.30 14.40
CA GLY A 156 -11.23 7.59 12.96
C GLY A 156 -11.33 9.05 12.54
N GLN A 157 -11.46 10.02 13.43
CA GLN A 157 -11.77 11.42 13.03
C GLN A 157 -10.55 12.32 12.72
N GLY A 158 -9.39 11.80 12.45
CA GLY A 158 -8.21 12.63 12.28
C GLY A 158 -7.28 12.35 11.10
N ALA A 159 -7.56 11.40 10.22
CA ALA A 159 -6.63 11.05 9.15
C ALA A 159 -7.21 11.23 7.75
N GLY A 160 -6.37 11.76 6.93
CA GLY A 160 -6.67 12.33 5.63
C GLY A 160 -6.74 11.41 4.41
N VAL A 161 -6.84 12.02 3.30
CA VAL A 161 -6.92 11.80 1.84
C VAL A 161 -6.69 10.39 1.28
N VAL A 162 -5.70 9.67 1.75
CA VAL A 162 -5.17 8.49 1.04
C VAL A 162 -6.01 7.24 1.19
N ALA A 163 -6.74 7.04 2.30
CA ALA A 163 -7.59 5.86 2.47
C ALA A 163 -8.83 5.89 1.56
N GLN A 164 -9.30 7.05 1.10
CA GLN A 164 -10.43 7.13 0.17
C GLN A 164 -10.00 6.87 -1.29
N LEU A 165 -8.80 7.28 -1.69
CA LEU A 165 -8.21 6.88 -2.98
C LEU A 165 -8.00 5.35 -3.04
N THR A 166 -7.85 4.70 -1.88
CA THR A 166 -7.58 3.27 -1.76
C THR A 166 -8.76 2.43 -1.28
N THR A 167 -9.91 3.04 -0.91
CA THR A 167 -11.07 2.29 -0.37
C THR A 167 -12.19 2.08 -1.37
N LEU A 168 -12.21 2.83 -2.48
CA LEU A 168 -13.24 2.69 -3.49
C LEU A 168 -12.68 1.93 -4.70
N GLY A 169 -12.83 0.60 -4.72
CA GLY A 169 -12.50 -0.25 -5.86
C GLY A 169 -13.14 0.21 -7.16
N PHE A 170 -12.53 -0.05 -8.30
CA PHE A 170 -13.09 0.22 -9.63
C PHE A 170 -14.16 -0.81 -9.99
N SER A 171 -15.07 -0.48 -10.92
CA SER A 171 -16.03 -1.46 -11.41
C SER A 171 -15.33 -2.58 -12.19
N ARG A 172 -15.92 -3.76 -12.25
CA ARG A 172 -15.35 -4.88 -13.03
C ARG A 172 -15.06 -4.51 -14.47
N GLU A 173 -15.87 -3.65 -15.06
CA GLU A 173 -15.67 -3.20 -16.45
C GLU A 173 -14.49 -2.24 -16.57
N GLN A 174 -14.32 -1.33 -15.60
CA GLN A 174 -13.16 -0.44 -15.55
C GLN A 174 -11.85 -1.23 -15.34
N GLU A 175 -11.88 -2.27 -14.48
CA GLU A 175 -10.75 -3.18 -14.32
C GLU A 175 -10.41 -3.92 -15.61
N ARG A 176 -11.41 -4.46 -16.32
CA ARG A 176 -11.20 -5.11 -17.61
C ARG A 176 -10.58 -4.16 -18.64
N GLN A 177 -11.08 -2.94 -18.70
CA GLN A 177 -10.53 -1.93 -19.62
C GLN A 177 -9.09 -1.57 -19.27
N ALA A 178 -8.77 -1.40 -17.96
CA ALA A 178 -7.42 -1.10 -17.50
C ALA A 178 -6.46 -2.26 -17.76
N ASP A 179 -6.89 -3.51 -17.54
CA ASP A 179 -6.11 -4.71 -17.86
C ASP A 179 -5.76 -4.78 -19.36
N SER A 180 -6.77 -4.63 -20.24
CA SER A 180 -6.57 -4.71 -21.68
C SER A 180 -5.69 -3.57 -22.21
N LEU A 181 -5.81 -2.37 -21.65
CA LEU A 181 -4.92 -1.25 -21.95
C LEU A 181 -3.50 -1.54 -21.44
N GLY A 182 -3.35 -2.04 -20.20
CA GLY A 182 -2.07 -2.43 -19.63
C GLY A 182 -1.31 -3.45 -20.47
N VAL A 183 -1.98 -4.51 -20.91
CA VAL A 183 -1.40 -5.54 -21.82
C VAL A 183 -0.96 -4.91 -23.14
N ARG A 184 -1.74 -3.99 -23.71
CA ARG A 184 -1.36 -3.27 -24.94
C ARG A 184 -0.14 -2.38 -24.71
N TYR A 185 -0.08 -1.65 -23.60
CA TYR A 185 1.07 -0.80 -23.25
C TYR A 185 2.33 -1.63 -23.07
N LEU A 186 2.24 -2.78 -22.37
CA LEU A 186 3.35 -3.73 -22.25
C LEU A 186 3.89 -4.11 -23.63
N THR A 187 2.99 -4.57 -24.51
CA THR A 187 3.35 -5.03 -25.85
C THR A 187 4.00 -3.90 -26.68
N SER A 188 3.46 -2.69 -26.61
CA SER A 188 3.99 -1.52 -27.31
C SER A 188 5.36 -1.10 -26.76
N ALA A 189 5.61 -1.28 -25.47
CA ALA A 189 6.90 -1.02 -24.84
C ALA A 189 7.92 -2.18 -24.96
N ALA A 190 7.59 -3.24 -25.75
CA ALA A 190 8.39 -4.42 -26.01
C ALA A 190 8.64 -5.34 -24.81
N TYR A 191 7.74 -5.34 -23.83
CA TYR A 191 7.73 -6.32 -22.73
C TYR A 191 6.86 -7.53 -23.05
N ASP A 192 7.10 -8.65 -22.32
CA ASP A 192 6.27 -9.84 -22.44
C ASP A 192 4.87 -9.59 -21.82
N PRO A 193 3.80 -9.68 -22.62
CA PRO A 193 2.45 -9.46 -22.09
C PRO A 193 1.99 -10.52 -21.09
N LEU A 194 2.60 -11.74 -21.06
CA LEU A 194 2.25 -12.79 -20.09
C LEU A 194 2.56 -12.41 -18.66
N ALA A 195 3.54 -11.52 -18.42
CA ALA A 195 3.85 -10.97 -17.10
C ALA A 195 2.61 -10.34 -16.40
N SER A 196 1.63 -9.89 -17.18
CA SER A 196 0.35 -9.39 -16.65
C SER A 196 -0.43 -10.43 -15.84
N GLY A 197 -0.49 -11.65 -16.33
CA GLY A 197 -1.15 -12.75 -15.64
C GLY A 197 -0.34 -13.28 -14.45
N ASP A 198 0.98 -13.22 -14.56
CA ASP A 198 1.89 -13.73 -13.53
C ASP A 198 1.86 -12.86 -12.29
N ILE A 199 1.96 -11.54 -12.42
CA ILE A 199 1.87 -10.64 -11.26
C ILE A 199 0.48 -10.66 -10.60
N LEU A 200 -0.62 -10.76 -11.37
CA LEU A 200 -1.96 -10.89 -10.77
C LEU A 200 -2.10 -12.19 -9.96
N ALA A 201 -1.54 -13.30 -10.45
CA ALA A 201 -1.51 -14.55 -9.72
C ALA A 201 -0.65 -14.46 -8.45
N ALA A 202 0.50 -13.80 -8.52
CA ALA A 202 1.40 -13.58 -7.39
C ALA A 202 0.74 -12.75 -6.28
N LEU A 203 0.04 -11.69 -6.65
CA LEU A 203 -0.71 -10.85 -5.69
C LEU A 203 -1.84 -11.63 -5.01
N GLY A 204 -2.53 -12.51 -5.76
CA GLY A 204 -3.51 -13.42 -5.19
C GLY A 204 -2.90 -14.40 -4.19
N ALA A 205 -1.74 -14.99 -4.53
CA ALA A 205 -1.01 -15.90 -3.66
C ALA A 205 -0.51 -15.20 -2.37
N GLN A 206 0.01 -13.98 -2.49
CA GLN A 206 0.44 -13.17 -1.35
C GLN A 206 -0.73 -12.88 -0.40
N THR A 207 -1.88 -12.49 -0.93
CA THR A 207 -3.08 -12.25 -0.12
C THR A 207 -3.54 -13.51 0.61
N ALA A 208 -3.55 -14.66 -0.07
CA ALA A 208 -3.90 -15.93 0.55
C ALA A 208 -2.92 -16.34 1.65
N LEU A 209 -1.63 -16.07 1.47
CA LEU A 209 -0.61 -16.29 2.50
C LEU A 209 -0.85 -15.39 3.72
N GLU A 210 -1.04 -14.07 3.51
CA GLU A 210 -1.32 -13.12 4.60
C GLU A 210 -2.57 -13.50 5.41
N ALA A 211 -3.61 -13.99 4.71
CA ALA A 211 -4.82 -14.50 5.33
C ALA A 211 -4.54 -15.62 6.32
N ARG A 212 -3.83 -16.62 5.87
CA ARG A 212 -3.49 -17.80 6.70
C ARG A 212 -2.64 -17.43 7.90
N LEU A 213 -1.65 -16.54 7.69
CA LEU A 213 -0.77 -16.07 8.76
C LEU A 213 -1.50 -15.29 9.86
N LYS A 214 -2.59 -14.61 9.51
CA LYS A 214 -3.45 -13.89 10.47
C LYS A 214 -4.51 -14.79 11.12
N GLY A 215 -4.58 -16.07 10.76
CA GLY A 215 -5.60 -17.01 11.27
C GLY A 215 -7.03 -16.64 10.86
N GLN A 216 -7.19 -15.89 9.78
CA GLN A 216 -8.49 -15.41 9.28
C GLN A 216 -8.87 -16.19 8.01
N SER A 217 -9.98 -16.90 8.08
CA SER A 217 -10.70 -17.35 6.89
C SER A 217 -11.44 -16.16 6.29
N GLY A 218 -10.81 -15.41 5.42
CA GLY A 218 -11.35 -14.17 4.82
C GLY A 218 -10.53 -12.95 5.19
N ALA A 219 -9.22 -12.98 4.93
CA ALA A 219 -8.39 -11.82 5.11
C ALA A 219 -8.81 -10.70 4.18
N GLU A 220 -8.74 -9.47 4.69
CA GLU A 220 -8.78 -8.31 3.82
C GLU A 220 -7.66 -8.45 2.77
N PRO A 221 -8.01 -8.36 1.48
CA PRO A 221 -7.02 -8.42 0.40
C PRO A 221 -5.97 -7.31 0.60
N SER A 222 -4.77 -7.51 0.03
CA SER A 222 -3.77 -6.44 -0.02
C SER A 222 -4.44 -5.15 -0.51
N ARG A 223 -3.97 -3.99 -0.10
CA ARG A 223 -4.62 -2.72 -0.47
C ARG A 223 -4.81 -2.58 -1.97
N TRP A 224 -3.85 -3.03 -2.76
CA TRP A 224 -3.99 -3.03 -4.22
C TRP A 224 -5.14 -3.95 -4.67
N LEU A 225 -5.23 -5.18 -4.14
CA LEU A 225 -6.33 -6.09 -4.47
C LEU A 225 -7.69 -5.67 -3.89
N SER A 226 -7.73 -4.83 -2.84
CA SER A 226 -8.99 -4.25 -2.34
C SER A 226 -9.62 -3.28 -3.34
N THR A 227 -8.77 -2.52 -4.05
CA THR A 227 -9.20 -1.57 -5.08
C THR A 227 -9.29 -2.20 -6.47
N HIS A 228 -8.48 -3.24 -6.73
CA HIS A 228 -8.35 -3.97 -8.00
C HIS A 228 -8.51 -5.49 -7.79
N PRO A 229 -9.73 -5.99 -7.49
CA PRO A 229 -9.92 -7.39 -7.13
C PRO A 229 -9.39 -8.35 -8.20
N ALA A 230 -8.46 -9.24 -7.81
CA ALA A 230 -7.98 -10.32 -8.65
C ALA A 230 -8.64 -11.62 -8.20
N ASN A 231 -9.35 -12.26 -9.11
CA ASN A 231 -9.85 -13.62 -8.96
C ASN A 231 -9.30 -14.50 -10.09
N GLY A 232 -9.46 -15.82 -9.96
CA GLY A 232 -8.99 -16.76 -10.98
C GLY A 232 -9.53 -16.48 -12.38
N GLU A 233 -10.76 -15.99 -12.50
CA GLU A 233 -11.37 -15.60 -13.78
C GLU A 233 -10.63 -14.42 -14.41
N ARG A 234 -10.27 -13.38 -13.64
CA ARG A 234 -9.51 -12.23 -14.13
C ARG A 234 -8.12 -12.66 -14.62
N VAL A 235 -7.42 -13.50 -13.85
CA VAL A 235 -6.11 -14.07 -14.24
C VAL A 235 -6.20 -14.87 -15.52
N ALA A 236 -7.20 -15.76 -15.63
CA ALA A 236 -7.39 -16.58 -16.84
C ALA A 236 -7.69 -15.71 -18.08
N ARG A 237 -8.56 -14.71 -17.94
CA ARG A 237 -8.92 -13.78 -19.01
C ARG A 237 -7.71 -12.99 -19.51
N ILE A 238 -6.93 -12.40 -18.59
CA ILE A 238 -5.79 -11.58 -18.97
C ILE A 238 -4.69 -12.41 -19.63
N ARG A 239 -4.47 -13.65 -19.17
CA ARG A 239 -3.56 -14.60 -19.82
C ARG A 239 -4.00 -14.95 -21.24
N ALA A 240 -5.30 -15.22 -21.44
CA ALA A 240 -5.84 -15.50 -22.77
C ALA A 240 -5.66 -14.30 -23.71
N GLU A 241 -5.91 -13.08 -23.23
CA GLU A 241 -5.68 -11.87 -24.01
C GLU A 241 -4.18 -11.67 -24.32
N ALA A 242 -3.30 -11.81 -23.34
CA ALA A 242 -1.85 -11.73 -23.52
C ALA A 242 -1.32 -12.72 -24.55
N GLN A 243 -1.82 -13.96 -24.56
CA GLN A 243 -1.47 -14.98 -25.54
C GLN A 243 -1.73 -14.54 -26.97
N THR A 244 -2.78 -13.77 -27.23
CA THR A 244 -3.07 -13.24 -28.58
C THR A 244 -1.99 -12.28 -29.09
N PHE A 245 -1.35 -11.55 -28.17
CA PHE A 245 -0.23 -10.66 -28.50
C PHE A 245 1.08 -11.43 -28.69
N VAL A 246 1.35 -12.45 -27.86
CA VAL A 246 2.52 -13.33 -28.03
C VAL A 246 2.48 -14.04 -29.37
N ALA A 247 1.32 -14.59 -29.75
CA ALA A 247 1.13 -15.27 -31.04
C ALA A 247 1.44 -14.38 -32.25
N ARG A 248 1.23 -13.06 -32.13
CA ARG A 248 1.46 -12.07 -33.19
C ARG A 248 2.87 -11.52 -33.23
N ALA A 249 3.51 -11.35 -32.07
CA ALA A 249 4.73 -10.57 -31.91
C ALA A 249 5.95 -11.40 -31.46
N GLY A 250 5.77 -12.66 -31.08
CA GLY A 250 6.81 -13.52 -30.50
C GLY A 250 7.15 -13.20 -29.05
N ALA A 251 8.15 -13.92 -28.50
CA ALA A 251 8.64 -13.72 -27.14
C ALA A 251 9.29 -12.33 -26.99
N ARG A 252 9.08 -11.71 -25.83
CA ARG A 252 9.56 -10.38 -25.51
C ARG A 252 10.31 -10.35 -24.19
N ALA A 253 10.92 -9.19 -23.87
CA ALA A 253 11.80 -9.05 -22.72
C ALA A 253 11.05 -9.10 -21.39
N HIS A 254 11.56 -9.86 -20.44
CA HIS A 254 11.23 -9.81 -19.02
C HIS A 254 12.19 -8.92 -18.24
N ASN A 255 13.46 -8.79 -18.69
CA ASN A 255 14.56 -8.07 -18.04
C ASN A 255 14.72 -8.47 -16.55
N ARG A 256 14.56 -9.77 -16.23
CA ARG A 256 14.56 -10.29 -14.86
C ARG A 256 15.86 -9.98 -14.11
N ASP A 257 17.03 -10.22 -14.73
CA ASP A 257 18.32 -10.01 -14.05
C ASP A 257 18.56 -8.55 -13.69
N ALA A 258 18.22 -7.63 -14.60
CA ALA A 258 18.35 -6.19 -14.37
C ALA A 258 17.41 -5.74 -13.23
N PHE A 259 16.17 -6.23 -13.22
CA PHE A 259 15.19 -5.95 -12.19
C PHE A 259 15.67 -6.46 -10.82
N LEU A 260 16.04 -7.73 -10.73
CA LEU A 260 16.49 -8.33 -9.47
C LEU A 260 17.73 -7.63 -8.92
N LYS A 261 18.67 -7.25 -9.80
CA LYS A 261 19.82 -6.42 -9.40
C LYS A 261 19.38 -5.05 -8.85
N ALA A 262 18.37 -4.43 -9.43
CA ALA A 262 17.90 -3.12 -8.99
C ALA A 262 17.22 -3.16 -7.62
N ILE A 263 16.54 -4.26 -7.28
CA ILE A 263 15.84 -4.42 -6.00
C ILE A 263 16.68 -5.12 -4.91
N ASP A 264 17.90 -5.57 -5.21
CA ASP A 264 18.77 -6.17 -4.19
C ASP A 264 19.10 -5.13 -3.10
N GLY A 265 18.91 -5.50 -1.84
CA GLY A 265 19.02 -4.60 -0.69
C GLY A 265 17.77 -3.76 -0.39
N LEU A 266 16.70 -3.85 -1.19
CA LEU A 266 15.45 -3.10 -0.96
C LEU A 266 14.90 -3.42 0.44
N PRO A 267 14.55 -2.41 1.27
CA PRO A 267 13.85 -2.65 2.53
C PRO A 267 12.57 -3.44 2.33
N TYR A 268 12.34 -4.42 3.20
CA TYR A 268 11.16 -5.28 3.19
C TYR A 268 10.45 -5.18 4.54
N ASP A 269 9.12 -5.14 4.56
CA ASP A 269 8.33 -4.83 5.76
C ASP A 269 8.69 -3.44 6.35
N ASP A 270 8.81 -3.32 7.67
CA ASP A 270 9.09 -2.06 8.37
C ASP A 270 10.56 -1.61 8.27
N GLU A 271 10.79 -0.31 8.35
CA GLU A 271 12.12 0.30 8.45
C GLU A 271 12.36 0.97 9.81
N PRO A 272 13.60 0.89 10.38
CA PRO A 272 13.93 1.50 11.66
C PRO A 272 13.64 3.00 11.74
N ALA A 273 13.79 3.73 10.63
CA ALA A 273 13.50 5.16 10.54
C ALA A 273 12.01 5.49 10.59
N GLN A 274 11.13 4.52 10.29
CA GLN A 274 9.68 4.64 10.34
C GLN A 274 9.08 3.86 11.52
N GLY A 275 9.91 3.09 12.23
CA GLY A 275 9.51 2.17 13.28
C GLY A 275 9.30 0.75 12.76
N VAL A 276 9.60 -0.22 13.61
CA VAL A 276 9.56 -1.66 13.30
C VAL A 276 8.66 -2.38 14.29
N VAL A 277 7.73 -3.17 13.76
CA VAL A 277 6.89 -4.08 14.56
C VAL A 277 7.48 -5.48 14.52
N GLN A 278 7.74 -6.04 15.71
CA GLN A 278 8.16 -7.44 15.89
C GLN A 278 7.24 -8.10 16.91
N GLY A 279 6.33 -8.93 16.43
CA GLY A 279 5.29 -9.52 17.25
C GLY A 279 4.43 -8.45 17.92
N ARG A 280 4.52 -8.34 19.26
CA ARG A 280 3.77 -7.36 20.07
C ARG A 280 4.62 -6.16 20.51
N SER A 281 5.74 -5.95 19.88
CA SER A 281 6.68 -4.88 20.21
C SER A 281 6.81 -3.92 19.03
N PHE A 282 6.73 -2.63 19.31
CA PHE A 282 7.07 -1.55 18.37
C PHE A 282 8.33 -0.84 18.84
N ARG A 283 9.25 -0.59 17.92
CA ARG A 283 10.53 0.10 18.16
C ARG A 283 10.79 1.08 17.04
N HIS A 284 11.20 2.30 17.39
CA HIS A 284 11.52 3.36 16.42
C HIS A 284 12.90 3.93 16.70
N ALA A 285 13.86 3.72 15.79
CA ALA A 285 15.25 4.08 15.99
C ALA A 285 15.45 5.60 16.14
N THR A 286 14.95 6.39 15.17
CA THR A 286 15.15 7.84 15.16
C THR A 286 14.48 8.55 16.33
N LEU A 287 13.28 8.12 16.72
CA LEU A 287 12.55 8.68 17.85
C LEU A 287 12.98 8.08 19.18
N GLN A 288 13.85 7.06 19.16
CA GLN A 288 14.24 6.29 20.35
C GLN A 288 13.03 5.85 21.17
N LEU A 289 11.98 5.37 20.51
CA LEU A 289 10.70 5.04 21.10
C LEU A 289 10.48 3.54 21.11
N ALA A 290 9.99 3.03 22.23
CA ALA A 290 9.52 1.66 22.34
C ALA A 290 8.12 1.60 22.95
N LEU A 291 7.32 0.65 22.47
CA LEU A 291 6.01 0.30 22.99
C LEU A 291 5.84 -1.23 22.90
N ASP A 292 5.26 -1.82 23.92
CA ASP A 292 4.93 -3.24 23.97
C ASP A 292 3.43 -3.42 24.27
N ALA A 293 2.74 -4.27 23.49
CA ALA A 293 1.34 -4.58 23.72
C ALA A 293 1.18 -5.92 24.50
N PRO A 294 0.10 -6.09 25.27
CA PRO A 294 -0.23 -7.34 25.96
C PRO A 294 -0.42 -8.52 24.99
N GLN A 295 -0.49 -9.73 25.54
CA GLN A 295 -0.82 -10.93 24.76
C GLN A 295 -2.20 -10.79 24.10
N GLY A 296 -2.32 -11.29 22.87
CA GLY A 296 -3.55 -11.20 22.07
C GLY A 296 -3.71 -9.90 21.27
N PHE A 297 -2.77 -8.93 21.41
CA PHE A 297 -2.76 -7.74 20.57
C PHE A 297 -1.98 -7.95 19.28
N THR A 298 -2.48 -7.33 18.22
CA THR A 298 -1.76 -7.12 16.96
C THR A 298 -1.44 -5.64 16.83
N ILE A 299 -0.18 -5.30 16.50
CA ILE A 299 0.27 -3.92 16.26
C ILE A 299 0.38 -3.68 14.77
N SER A 300 -0.02 -2.50 14.32
CA SER A 300 0.17 -1.98 12.97
C SER A 300 0.91 -0.65 13.02
N ASN A 301 1.97 -0.53 12.22
CA ASN A 301 2.75 0.69 12.06
C ASN A 301 2.25 1.46 10.83
N GLY A 302 1.50 2.53 11.06
CA GLY A 302 1.01 3.43 10.01
C GLY A 302 1.89 4.68 9.88
N ALA A 303 1.73 5.43 8.79
CA ALA A 303 2.52 6.64 8.52
C ALA A 303 2.31 7.74 9.57
N GLU A 304 1.13 7.83 10.18
CA GLU A 304 0.78 8.88 11.15
C GLU A 304 0.65 8.37 12.58
N ALA A 305 0.44 7.07 12.77
CA ALA A 305 0.17 6.48 14.07
C ALA A 305 0.56 5.02 14.12
N VAL A 306 0.94 4.57 15.31
CA VAL A 306 1.01 3.16 15.67
C VAL A 306 -0.31 2.78 16.32
N THR A 307 -0.99 1.79 15.76
CA THR A 307 -2.27 1.29 16.27
C THR A 307 -2.14 -0.14 16.74
N GLY A 308 -3.02 -0.54 17.65
CA GLY A 308 -3.12 -1.93 18.06
C GLY A 308 -4.56 -2.33 18.32
N SER A 309 -4.88 -3.57 17.95
CA SER A 309 -6.17 -4.20 18.20
C SER A 309 -5.96 -5.44 19.05
N GLY A 310 -6.76 -5.60 20.09
CA GLY A 310 -6.70 -6.70 21.04
C GLY A 310 -8.03 -7.42 21.22
N PRO A 311 -8.10 -8.38 22.16
CA PRO A 311 -9.30 -9.12 22.45
C PRO A 311 -10.45 -8.20 22.89
N ASN A 312 -11.69 -8.67 22.71
CA ASN A 312 -12.93 -8.01 23.18
C ASN A 312 -13.11 -6.57 22.68
N GLY A 313 -12.54 -6.20 21.52
CA GLY A 313 -12.65 -4.84 20.98
C GLY A 313 -11.75 -3.82 21.67
N THR A 314 -10.76 -4.26 22.47
CA THR A 314 -9.72 -3.37 22.98
C THR A 314 -8.84 -2.86 21.87
N SER A 315 -8.42 -1.59 21.96
CA SER A 315 -7.55 -0.98 20.96
C SER A 315 -6.72 0.15 21.54
N PHE A 316 -5.67 0.55 20.83
CA PHE A 316 -4.90 1.75 21.13
C PHE A 316 -4.41 2.44 19.87
N GLU A 317 -4.10 3.73 20.00
CA GLU A 317 -3.44 4.52 18.97
C GLU A 317 -2.41 5.44 19.64
N LEU A 318 -1.15 5.34 19.20
CA LEU A 318 -0.05 6.23 19.58
C LEU A 318 0.27 7.17 18.42
N ARG A 319 0.17 8.50 18.65
CA ARG A 319 0.48 9.54 17.65
C ARG A 319 1.50 10.53 18.15
N PRO A 320 2.36 11.08 17.28
CA PRO A 320 3.13 12.27 17.59
C PRO A 320 2.22 13.51 17.70
N ALA A 321 2.65 14.48 18.50
CA ALA A 321 2.03 15.78 18.64
C ALA A 321 3.10 16.86 18.82
N ASP A 322 2.76 18.13 18.48
CA ASP A 322 3.67 19.27 18.68
C ASP A 322 3.82 19.56 20.18
N GLY A 323 4.98 19.23 20.74
CA GLY A 323 5.29 19.39 22.16
C GLY A 323 5.30 20.85 22.64
N ARG A 324 5.46 21.81 21.72
CA ARG A 324 5.50 23.26 22.04
C ARG A 324 4.18 23.77 22.61
N ALA A 325 3.07 23.13 22.27
CA ALA A 325 1.74 23.52 22.77
C ALA A 325 1.54 23.23 24.27
N GLY A 326 2.41 22.43 24.88
CA GLY A 326 2.26 21.96 26.26
C GLY A 326 1.27 20.81 26.40
N LEU A 327 1.51 19.91 27.39
CA LEU A 327 0.76 18.67 27.52
C LEU A 327 -0.75 18.86 27.74
N ALA A 328 -1.14 19.88 28.51
CA ALA A 328 -2.55 20.15 28.80
C ALA A 328 -3.32 20.60 27.55
N ALA A 329 -2.72 21.46 26.73
CA ALA A 329 -3.33 21.91 25.47
C ALA A 329 -3.42 20.76 24.45
N ILE A 330 -2.39 19.91 24.35
CA ILE A 330 -2.38 18.70 23.52
C ILE A 330 -3.51 17.76 23.96
N ALA A 331 -3.66 17.52 25.26
CA ALA A 331 -4.71 16.67 25.80
C ALA A 331 -6.11 17.21 25.47
N ALA A 332 -6.34 18.53 25.67
CA ALA A 332 -7.62 19.17 25.36
C ALA A 332 -7.97 19.06 23.87
N ALA A 333 -7.01 19.37 22.98
CA ALA A 333 -7.19 19.23 21.54
C ALA A 333 -7.50 17.78 21.14
N ARG A 334 -6.84 16.79 21.77
CA ARG A 334 -7.08 15.38 21.48
C ARG A 334 -8.46 14.92 21.93
N TRP A 335 -8.92 15.32 23.12
CA TRP A 335 -10.28 15.03 23.57
C TRP A 335 -11.34 15.63 22.62
N GLN A 336 -11.13 16.88 22.17
CA GLN A 336 -12.01 17.54 21.21
C GLN A 336 -12.06 16.80 19.87
N GLN A 337 -10.90 16.35 19.32
CA GLN A 337 -10.84 15.55 18.10
C GLN A 337 -11.61 14.24 18.21
N LEU A 338 -11.64 13.65 19.40
CA LEU A 338 -12.37 12.42 19.68
C LEU A 338 -13.88 12.65 19.92
N GLY A 339 -14.34 13.91 19.89
CA GLY A 339 -15.72 14.24 20.21
C GLY A 339 -16.08 14.00 21.69
N LEU A 340 -15.09 13.96 22.57
CA LEU A 340 -15.26 13.69 24.00
C LEU A 340 -15.03 14.96 24.81
N GLN A 341 -15.81 15.13 25.86
CA GLN A 341 -15.57 16.25 26.79
C GLN A 341 -14.23 16.03 27.50
N ALA A 342 -13.42 17.09 27.54
CA ALA A 342 -12.17 17.09 28.29
C ALA A 342 -12.46 16.76 29.78
N ARG A 343 -11.72 15.79 30.30
CA ARG A 343 -11.75 15.42 31.72
C ARG A 343 -10.49 15.93 32.40
N PRO A 344 -10.52 16.13 33.74
CA PRO A 344 -9.30 16.45 34.47
C PRO A 344 -8.20 15.45 34.18
N MET A 345 -7.02 15.96 33.82
CA MET A 345 -5.82 15.16 33.57
C MET A 345 -4.96 15.13 34.82
N GLN A 346 -4.47 13.95 35.19
CA GLN A 346 -3.55 13.77 36.32
C GLN A 346 -2.10 13.78 35.84
N ALA A 347 -1.27 14.61 36.43
CA ALA A 347 0.16 14.61 36.18
C ALA A 347 0.81 13.37 36.80
N THR A 348 1.68 12.72 36.05
CA THR A 348 2.41 11.53 36.46
C THR A 348 3.75 11.43 35.73
N SER A 349 4.54 10.42 36.10
CA SER A 349 5.74 10.02 35.33
C SER A 349 5.64 8.57 34.92
N ILE A 350 5.88 8.28 33.64
CA ILE A 350 5.88 6.91 33.11
C ILE A 350 7.24 6.66 32.47
N ASN A 351 7.99 5.69 32.99
CA ASN A 351 9.35 5.35 32.55
C ASN A 351 10.28 6.58 32.44
N GLY A 352 10.18 7.50 33.41
CA GLY A 352 10.98 8.73 33.45
C GLY A 352 10.49 9.84 32.51
N GLN A 353 9.39 9.66 31.79
CA GLN A 353 8.79 10.70 30.96
C GLN A 353 7.67 11.40 31.72
N GLU A 354 7.67 12.76 31.74
CA GLU A 354 6.53 13.54 32.21
C GLU A 354 5.29 13.17 31.40
N ALA A 355 4.18 12.88 32.06
CA ALA A 355 2.94 12.51 31.39
C ALA A 355 1.69 13.08 32.07
N LEU A 356 0.63 13.24 31.29
CA LEU A 356 -0.72 13.50 31.76
C LEU A 356 -1.61 12.31 31.40
N VAL A 357 -2.44 11.88 32.34
CA VAL A 357 -3.39 10.77 32.14
C VAL A 357 -4.79 11.20 32.51
N GLY A 358 -5.75 10.91 31.65
CA GLY A 358 -7.17 11.16 31.91
C GLY A 358 -8.05 10.10 31.23
N SER A 359 -9.24 9.87 31.77
CA SER A 359 -10.17 8.88 31.23
C SER A 359 -11.54 9.49 31.00
N ALA A 360 -12.22 9.06 29.97
CA ALA A 360 -13.59 9.42 29.64
C ALA A 360 -14.38 8.15 29.26
N ARG A 361 -15.69 8.21 29.43
CA ARG A 361 -16.60 7.17 28.94
C ARG A 361 -17.27 7.66 27.67
N ALA A 362 -17.37 6.78 26.68
CA ALA A 362 -18.03 7.05 25.41
C ALA A 362 -19.05 5.96 25.09
N GLN A 363 -20.08 6.32 24.35
CA GLN A 363 -21.03 5.39 23.78
C GLN A 363 -20.67 5.15 22.31
N THR A 364 -20.59 3.88 21.92
CA THR A 364 -20.35 3.46 20.53
C THR A 364 -21.50 2.58 20.05
N ASN A 365 -21.53 2.26 18.78
CA ASN A 365 -22.50 1.29 18.24
C ASN A 365 -22.33 -0.11 18.86
N GLY A 366 -21.16 -0.43 19.41
CA GLY A 366 -20.85 -1.68 20.11
C GLY A 366 -21.06 -1.64 21.62
N GLY A 367 -21.58 -0.55 22.16
CA GLY A 367 -21.81 -0.37 23.60
C GLY A 367 -20.95 0.71 24.24
N ALA A 368 -21.03 0.79 25.57
CA ALA A 368 -20.22 1.75 26.36
C ALA A 368 -18.75 1.30 26.41
N VAL A 369 -17.83 2.26 26.23
CA VAL A 369 -16.40 2.03 26.29
C VAL A 369 -15.73 3.04 27.25
N ASP A 370 -14.67 2.59 27.88
CA ASP A 370 -13.76 3.44 28.64
C ASP A 370 -12.57 3.82 27.74
N ALA A 371 -12.36 5.12 27.53
CA ALA A 371 -11.24 5.68 26.77
C ALA A 371 -10.26 6.34 27.74
N THR A 372 -8.98 5.97 27.66
CA THR A 372 -7.89 6.56 28.47
C THR A 372 -6.92 7.25 27.53
N LEU A 373 -6.70 8.55 27.74
CA LEU A 373 -5.71 9.35 27.06
C LEU A 373 -4.49 9.52 27.94
N THR A 374 -3.33 9.18 27.41
CA THR A 374 -2.03 9.49 28.01
C THR A 374 -1.25 10.38 27.06
N VAL A 375 -0.73 11.49 27.56
CA VAL A 375 0.10 12.42 26.79
C VAL A 375 1.49 12.44 27.40
N TYR A 376 2.51 12.10 26.62
CA TYR A 376 3.90 12.02 27.06
C TYR A 376 4.70 13.20 26.54
N ARG A 377 5.52 13.83 27.36
CA ARG A 377 6.55 14.76 26.90
C ARG A 377 7.75 13.97 26.40
N TRP A 378 8.05 14.10 25.10
CA TRP A 378 9.18 13.39 24.53
C TRP A 378 10.43 14.29 24.41
N THR A 379 10.26 15.47 23.82
CA THR A 379 11.26 16.54 23.79
C THR A 379 10.54 17.88 23.99
N ALA A 380 11.25 19.00 23.94
CA ALA A 380 10.62 20.32 23.94
C ALA A 380 9.68 20.54 22.72
N GLN A 381 9.98 19.89 21.58
CA GLN A 381 9.22 20.05 20.34
C GLN A 381 8.30 18.86 20.04
N LEU A 382 8.46 17.73 20.71
CA LEU A 382 7.73 16.49 20.43
C LEU A 382 7.06 15.96 21.68
N ALA A 383 5.79 15.66 21.55
CA ALA A 383 5.01 14.88 22.50
C ALA A 383 4.37 13.68 21.80
N PHE A 384 3.89 12.71 22.56
CA PHE A 384 3.06 11.63 22.04
C PHE A 384 1.73 11.57 22.77
N THR A 385 0.67 11.33 22.03
CA THR A 385 -0.65 11.02 22.58
C THR A 385 -0.92 9.53 22.37
N LEU A 386 -1.27 8.82 23.42
CA LEU A 386 -1.75 7.44 23.40
C LEU A 386 -3.20 7.43 23.85
N ILE A 387 -4.13 7.11 22.95
CA ILE A 387 -5.50 6.79 23.33
C ILE A 387 -5.66 5.27 23.40
N SER A 388 -6.20 4.78 24.50
CA SER A 388 -6.51 3.37 24.71
C SER A 388 -8.02 3.25 24.92
N VAL A 389 -8.64 2.26 24.28
CA VAL A 389 -10.09 2.02 24.35
C VAL A 389 -10.35 0.58 24.76
N ALA A 390 -11.26 0.39 25.70
CA ALA A 390 -11.71 -0.94 26.15
C ALA A 390 -13.23 -0.92 26.43
N PRO A 391 -13.92 -2.06 26.39
CA PRO A 391 -15.27 -2.16 26.91
C PRO A 391 -15.37 -1.62 28.34
N GLN A 392 -16.53 -1.09 28.70
CA GLN A 392 -16.74 -0.50 30.03
C GLN A 392 -16.30 -1.43 31.15
N GLY A 393 -15.47 -0.91 32.06
CA GLY A 393 -14.93 -1.66 33.20
C GLY A 393 -13.72 -2.55 32.86
N GLN A 394 -13.25 -2.58 31.60
CA GLN A 394 -12.15 -3.44 31.16
C GLN A 394 -10.87 -2.65 30.81
N ALA A 395 -10.73 -1.40 31.23
CA ALA A 395 -9.56 -0.56 30.94
C ALA A 395 -8.23 -1.22 31.35
N ALA A 396 -8.22 -2.08 32.35
CA ALA A 396 -7.04 -2.83 32.80
C ALA A 396 -6.42 -3.72 31.70
N MET A 397 -7.21 -4.17 30.70
CA MET A 397 -6.71 -5.00 29.60
C MET A 397 -5.75 -4.25 28.68
N VAL A 398 -5.87 -2.96 28.54
CA VAL A 398 -5.09 -2.12 27.64
C VAL A 398 -4.14 -1.17 28.39
N ALA A 399 -4.31 -0.99 29.68
CA ALA A 399 -3.45 -0.16 30.53
C ALA A 399 -1.94 -0.48 30.43
N PRO A 400 -1.50 -1.76 30.29
CA PRO A 400 -0.08 -2.09 30.15
C PRO A 400 0.56 -1.46 28.91
N VAL A 401 -0.21 -1.12 27.86
CA VAL A 401 0.33 -0.44 26.68
C VAL A 401 0.91 0.92 27.06
N ALA A 402 0.13 1.73 27.80
CA ALA A 402 0.59 3.04 28.25
C ALA A 402 1.82 2.93 29.16
N ALA A 403 1.83 1.96 30.07
CA ALA A 403 2.96 1.72 30.96
C ALA A 403 4.23 1.23 30.23
N SER A 404 4.10 0.67 29.03
CA SER A 404 5.22 0.14 28.26
C SER A 404 5.96 1.20 27.42
N VAL A 405 5.34 2.36 27.18
CA VAL A 405 5.96 3.45 26.39
C VAL A 405 7.22 3.95 27.11
N ARG A 406 8.36 3.84 26.42
CA ARG A 406 9.67 4.21 27.00
C ARG A 406 10.65 4.65 25.94
N ARG A 407 11.71 5.34 26.39
CA ARG A 407 12.87 5.63 25.55
C ARG A 407 13.75 4.38 25.37
N LEU A 408 14.24 4.23 24.14
CA LEU A 408 15.34 3.31 23.84
C LEU A 408 16.67 4.01 24.14
N SER A 409 17.63 3.25 24.61
CA SER A 409 19.03 3.72 24.60
C SER A 409 19.50 3.89 23.14
N PRO A 410 20.53 4.74 22.90
CA PRO A 410 21.15 4.83 21.57
C PRO A 410 21.64 3.47 21.05
N GLN A 411 22.14 2.62 21.94
CA GLN A 411 22.58 1.27 21.62
C GLN A 411 21.41 0.38 21.17
N ASP A 412 20.30 0.37 21.92
CA ASP A 412 19.11 -0.42 21.56
C ASP A 412 18.46 0.09 20.26
N ALA A 413 18.43 1.41 20.06
CA ALA A 413 17.94 2.02 18.84
C ALA A 413 18.80 1.63 17.62
N GLY A 414 20.12 1.60 17.78
CA GLY A 414 21.06 1.16 16.73
C GLY A 414 21.05 -0.34 16.47
N ALA A 415 20.55 -1.14 17.42
CA ALA A 415 20.43 -2.59 17.29
C ALA A 415 19.13 -3.04 16.57
N ILE A 416 18.22 -2.11 16.23
CA ILE A 416 16.98 -2.45 15.52
C ILE A 416 17.33 -2.93 14.12
N ARG A 417 17.10 -4.21 13.87
CA ARG A 417 17.34 -4.84 12.57
C ARG A 417 16.16 -4.65 11.65
N THR A 418 16.43 -4.53 10.36
CA THR A 418 15.42 -4.46 9.31
C THR A 418 15.51 -5.66 8.39
N ARG A 419 14.39 -6.03 7.82
CA ARG A 419 14.35 -7.03 6.75
C ARG A 419 14.66 -6.37 5.42
N ARG A 420 15.44 -7.08 4.58
CA ARG A 420 15.76 -6.62 3.23
C ARG A 420 15.65 -7.76 2.24
N ILE A 421 15.34 -7.43 1.00
CA ILE A 421 15.49 -8.34 -0.12
C ILE A 421 16.99 -8.61 -0.32
N GLN A 422 17.33 -9.88 -0.42
CA GLN A 422 18.65 -10.34 -0.86
C GLN A 422 18.47 -11.25 -2.07
N VAL A 423 19.04 -10.85 -3.18
CA VAL A 423 19.07 -11.69 -4.39
C VAL A 423 20.29 -12.60 -4.32
N VAL A 424 20.05 -13.89 -4.39
CA VAL A 424 21.11 -14.91 -4.36
C VAL A 424 21.00 -15.82 -5.59
N LYS A 425 22.12 -16.31 -6.09
CA LYS A 425 22.14 -17.37 -7.10
C LYS A 425 22.03 -18.72 -6.42
N VAL A 426 21.16 -19.56 -6.92
CA VAL A 426 21.04 -20.97 -6.48
C VAL A 426 22.38 -21.66 -6.67
N ALA A 427 22.94 -22.22 -5.61
CA ALA A 427 24.17 -23.00 -5.67
C ALA A 427 23.89 -24.48 -6.00
N ALA A 428 24.91 -25.19 -6.45
CA ALA A 428 24.82 -26.65 -6.58
C ALA A 428 24.55 -27.27 -5.19
N GLY A 429 23.50 -28.08 -5.09
CA GLY A 429 23.06 -28.70 -3.83
C GLY A 429 22.04 -27.88 -3.03
N ASP A 430 21.72 -26.64 -3.43
CA ASP A 430 20.61 -25.91 -2.83
C ASP A 430 19.27 -26.62 -3.14
N SER A 431 18.39 -26.56 -2.14
CA SER A 431 17.00 -27.01 -2.23
C SER A 431 16.05 -25.88 -1.82
N LEU A 432 14.75 -26.04 -2.14
CA LEU A 432 13.72 -25.12 -1.64
C LEU A 432 13.80 -24.99 -0.10
N ALA A 433 14.07 -26.12 0.59
CA ALA A 433 14.17 -26.13 2.05
C ALA A 433 15.40 -25.36 2.56
N SER A 434 16.58 -25.56 1.94
CA SER A 434 17.82 -24.88 2.36
C SER A 434 17.73 -23.36 2.15
N LEU A 435 17.14 -22.92 1.05
CA LEU A 435 16.92 -21.49 0.77
C LEU A 435 15.85 -20.88 1.66
N ALA A 436 14.71 -21.55 1.83
CA ALA A 436 13.65 -21.09 2.72
C ALA A 436 14.12 -20.98 4.17
N ALA A 437 14.98 -21.88 4.66
CA ALA A 437 15.54 -21.83 6.01
C ALA A 437 16.31 -20.51 6.27
N ARG A 438 16.86 -19.88 5.24
CA ARG A 438 17.59 -18.58 5.32
C ARG A 438 16.68 -17.37 5.44
N MET A 439 15.34 -17.53 5.26
CA MET A 439 14.37 -16.43 5.40
C MET A 439 14.34 -15.91 6.84
N ALA A 440 14.29 -14.59 7.01
CA ALA A 440 14.24 -13.86 8.28
C ALA A 440 12.85 -13.89 8.93
N TYR A 441 12.29 -15.08 9.12
CA TYR A 441 11.01 -15.34 9.75
C TYR A 441 11.14 -16.53 10.69
N ASP A 442 10.27 -16.60 11.71
CA ASP A 442 10.21 -17.72 12.64
C ASP A 442 9.23 -18.79 12.18
N ASP A 443 8.25 -18.40 11.32
CA ASP A 443 7.16 -19.24 10.82
C ASP A 443 7.07 -19.24 9.29
N SER A 444 6.42 -20.25 8.74
CA SER A 444 5.98 -20.34 7.33
C SER A 444 7.06 -19.97 6.29
N LYS A 445 8.33 -20.22 6.60
CA LYS A 445 9.47 -19.84 5.77
C LYS A 445 9.38 -20.36 4.34
N MET A 446 8.95 -21.62 4.18
CA MET A 446 8.78 -22.25 2.87
C MET A 446 7.71 -21.55 2.05
N GLU A 447 6.55 -21.32 2.63
CA GLU A 447 5.43 -20.67 1.91
C GLU A 447 5.78 -19.23 1.52
N ARG A 448 6.43 -18.49 2.43
CA ARG A 448 6.93 -17.13 2.16
C ARG A 448 7.97 -17.11 1.05
N PHE A 449 8.90 -18.07 1.02
CA PHE A 449 9.90 -18.19 -0.02
C PHE A 449 9.26 -18.50 -1.39
N LEU A 450 8.34 -19.47 -1.43
CA LEU A 450 7.64 -19.85 -2.66
C LEU A 450 6.81 -18.68 -3.21
N THR A 451 6.04 -18.00 -2.34
CA THR A 451 5.21 -16.87 -2.73
C THR A 451 6.05 -15.70 -3.25
N LEU A 452 7.13 -15.32 -2.55
CA LEU A 452 8.02 -14.23 -2.93
C LEU A 452 8.67 -14.45 -4.31
N ASN A 453 8.99 -15.71 -4.64
CA ASN A 453 9.65 -16.07 -5.89
C ASN A 453 8.66 -16.61 -6.96
N GLN A 454 7.36 -16.61 -6.67
CA GLN A 454 6.31 -17.13 -7.57
C GLN A 454 6.56 -18.58 -8.00
N LEU A 455 7.10 -19.39 -7.07
CA LEU A 455 7.42 -20.79 -7.32
C LEU A 455 6.27 -21.69 -6.87
N PRO A 456 5.89 -22.69 -7.67
CA PRO A 456 4.95 -23.71 -7.22
C PRO A 456 5.60 -24.62 -6.17
N PRO A 457 4.82 -25.27 -5.29
CA PRO A 457 5.33 -26.32 -4.42
C PRO A 457 6.05 -27.41 -5.22
N GLY A 458 7.26 -27.78 -4.77
CA GLY A 458 8.06 -28.79 -5.46
C GLY A 458 8.79 -28.30 -6.71
N ALA A 459 8.86 -27.00 -6.96
CA ALA A 459 9.61 -26.42 -8.07
C ALA A 459 11.07 -26.92 -8.09
N ALA A 460 11.57 -27.28 -9.27
CA ALA A 460 12.98 -27.59 -9.47
C ALA A 460 13.79 -26.30 -9.56
N LEU A 461 14.82 -26.16 -8.73
CA LEU A 461 15.76 -25.06 -8.77
C LEU A 461 16.90 -25.37 -9.75
N LYS A 462 17.33 -24.38 -10.52
CA LYS A 462 18.47 -24.52 -11.43
C LYS A 462 19.67 -23.78 -10.84
N PRO A 463 20.86 -24.43 -10.71
CA PRO A 463 22.07 -23.74 -10.30
C PRO A 463 22.33 -22.50 -11.18
N GLY A 464 22.69 -21.38 -10.54
CA GLY A 464 22.91 -20.09 -11.21
C GLY A 464 21.65 -19.22 -11.37
N GLU A 465 20.46 -19.76 -11.20
CA GLU A 465 19.21 -19.00 -11.26
C GLU A 465 19.10 -18.06 -10.04
N PRO A 466 18.75 -16.76 -10.26
CA PRO A 466 18.59 -15.83 -9.16
C PRO A 466 17.24 -16.03 -8.46
N VAL A 467 17.27 -16.03 -7.11
CA VAL A 467 16.08 -16.05 -6.27
C VAL A 467 16.18 -14.99 -5.19
N LYS A 468 15.03 -14.52 -4.70
CA LYS A 468 14.91 -13.54 -3.62
C LYS A 468 14.81 -14.24 -2.27
N LEU A 469 15.53 -13.72 -1.30
CA LEU A 469 15.37 -14.02 0.12
C LEU A 469 14.99 -12.73 0.84
N VAL A 470 14.26 -12.84 1.94
CA VAL A 470 14.12 -11.79 2.94
C VAL A 470 15.07 -12.12 4.08
N VAL A 471 16.02 -11.24 4.35
CA VAL A 471 17.07 -11.47 5.36
C VAL A 471 17.13 -10.31 6.35
N TRP A 472 17.66 -10.57 7.55
CA TRP A 472 18.00 -9.50 8.51
C TRP A 472 19.29 -8.80 8.09
N ARG A 473 19.22 -7.46 8.07
CA ARG A 473 20.41 -6.58 7.95
C ARG A 473 20.34 -5.43 8.93
#